data_caa377b269481a00dcccbb5a336cc024
#
_entry.id   caa377b269481a00dcccbb5a336cc024
#
_cell.length_a   1.000
_cell.length_b   1.000
_cell.length_c   1.000
_cell.angle_alpha   90.00
_cell.angle_beta   90.00
_cell.angle_gamma   90.00
#
_symmetry.space_group_name_H-M   'P 1'
#
loop_
_entity.id
_entity.type
_entity.pdbx_description
1 polymer ?
#
loop_
_entity_poly.entity_id
_entity_poly.type
_entity_poly.pdbx_seq_one_letter_code
_entity_poly.pdbx_strand_id
1 'polypeptide(L)'
;MVVRWDGDGGHCPIHRHTATTTVLVLEGEQHLWDVLPDGSRGEHRVRRAGDYALSTGDIYPHIERGGDNGGMVFFGNHSPNGKLYEIYDGAGNMIFDVTMELLVEDFRENC
;
A
#
# COMPACT_ATOMS: atom_id res chain seq x y z
N MET A 1 -4.39 7.49 7.14
CA MET A 1 -4.95 6.13 7.10
C MET A 1 -4.06 5.18 7.87
N VAL A 2 -4.63 4.27 8.62
CA VAL A 2 -3.88 3.23 9.33
C VAL A 2 -4.34 1.87 8.80
N VAL A 3 -3.37 1.01 8.47
CA VAL A 3 -3.61 -0.35 8.00
C VAL A 3 -3.01 -1.33 8.99
N ARG A 4 -3.77 -2.34 9.37
CA ARG A 4 -3.31 -3.43 10.24
C ARG A 4 -3.41 -4.75 9.49
N TRP A 5 -2.34 -5.53 9.51
CA TRP A 5 -2.32 -6.91 9.02
C TRP A 5 -2.31 -7.89 10.20
N ASP A 6 -3.04 -8.97 10.03
CA ASP A 6 -3.10 -10.03 11.04
C ASP A 6 -1.80 -10.83 11.11
N GLY A 7 -1.65 -11.62 12.18
CA GLY A 7 -0.45 -12.41 12.43
C GLY A 7 -0.20 -13.57 11.48
N ASP A 8 -1.07 -13.78 10.49
CA ASP A 8 -0.87 -14.75 9.41
C ASP A 8 -0.20 -14.14 8.17
N GLY A 9 0.26 -12.89 8.28
CA GLY A 9 0.92 -12.19 7.20
C GLY A 9 -0.01 -11.58 6.14
N GLY A 10 -1.25 -11.24 6.52
CA GLY A 10 -2.25 -10.67 5.61
C GLY A 10 -1.67 -9.69 4.59
N HIS A 11 -2.30 -9.59 3.44
CA HIS A 11 -1.77 -8.85 2.28
C HIS A 11 -2.80 -7.89 1.69
N CYS A 12 -2.29 -6.92 0.93
CA CYS A 12 -3.10 -6.00 0.12
C CYS A 12 -3.14 -6.46 -1.34
N PRO A 13 -4.15 -6.05 -2.12
CA PRO A 13 -4.10 -6.19 -3.58
C PRO A 13 -2.85 -5.52 -4.16
N ILE A 14 -2.40 -5.97 -5.33
CA ILE A 14 -1.30 -5.30 -6.04
C ILE A 14 -1.75 -3.87 -6.34
N HIS A 15 -0.94 -2.88 -5.95
CA HIS A 15 -1.29 -1.48 -6.12
C HIS A 15 -0.07 -0.60 -6.36
N ARG A 16 -0.30 0.59 -6.92
CA ARG A 16 0.72 1.60 -7.15
C ARG A 16 0.23 2.93 -6.55
N HIS A 17 0.98 3.49 -5.60
CA HIS A 17 0.67 4.80 -5.04
C HIS A 17 0.93 5.89 -6.07
N THR A 18 -0.07 6.73 -6.29
CA THR A 18 0.01 7.90 -7.19
C THR A 18 0.11 9.22 -6.43
N ALA A 19 -0.35 9.23 -5.17
CA ALA A 19 -0.20 10.39 -4.29
C ALA A 19 1.18 10.42 -3.64
N THR A 20 1.59 11.60 -3.19
CA THR A 20 2.75 11.70 -2.28
C THR A 20 2.36 11.04 -0.95
N THR A 21 3.10 10.02 -0.56
CA THR A 21 2.76 9.17 0.57
C THR A 21 3.88 9.12 1.58
N THR A 22 3.57 9.45 2.84
CA THR A 22 4.44 9.17 3.97
C THR A 22 4.03 7.87 4.61
N VAL A 23 5.02 7.06 5.00
CA VAL A 23 4.80 5.75 5.60
C VAL A 23 5.55 5.70 6.92
N LEU A 24 4.88 5.33 7.99
CA LEU A 24 5.50 5.08 9.29
C LEU A 24 5.00 3.73 9.80
N VAL A 25 5.91 2.80 10.00
CA VAL A 25 5.57 1.50 10.60
C VAL A 25 5.43 1.70 12.11
N LEU A 26 4.24 1.39 12.61
CA LEU A 26 3.90 1.57 14.03
C LEU A 26 4.18 0.31 14.85
N GLU A 27 3.90 -0.86 14.29
CA GLU A 27 4.11 -2.16 14.93
C GLU A 27 4.48 -3.19 13.89
N GLY A 28 5.25 -4.21 14.28
CA GLY A 28 5.57 -5.36 13.43
C GLY A 28 6.40 -5.00 12.22
N GLU A 29 6.03 -5.57 11.09
CA GLU A 29 6.77 -5.43 9.84
C GLU A 29 5.86 -5.13 8.66
N GLN A 30 6.41 -4.39 7.69
CA GLN A 30 5.83 -4.18 6.38
C GLN A 30 6.78 -4.78 5.34
N HIS A 31 6.32 -5.76 4.59
CA HIS A 31 7.08 -6.39 3.50
C HIS A 31 6.57 -5.90 2.15
N LEU A 32 7.51 -5.57 1.25
CA LEU A 32 7.19 -5.01 -0.07
C LEU A 32 8.04 -5.65 -1.16
N TRP A 33 7.43 -5.85 -2.32
CA TRP A 33 8.11 -6.26 -3.56
C TRP A 33 7.50 -5.47 -4.71
N ASP A 34 8.34 -4.83 -5.52
CA ASP A 34 7.87 -4.24 -6.77
C ASP A 34 7.46 -5.34 -7.75
N VAL A 35 6.43 -5.06 -8.55
CA VAL A 35 6.06 -5.92 -9.68
C VAL A 35 6.58 -5.25 -10.95
N LEU A 36 7.58 -5.88 -11.57
CA LEU A 36 8.24 -5.36 -12.75
C LEU A 36 7.38 -5.56 -14.01
N PRO A 37 7.67 -4.84 -15.12
CA PRO A 37 6.87 -4.94 -16.35
C PRO A 37 6.74 -6.36 -16.93
N ASP A 38 7.73 -7.24 -16.69
CA ASP A 38 7.69 -8.63 -17.12
C ASP A 38 6.93 -9.55 -16.15
N GLY A 39 6.35 -8.98 -15.09
CA GLY A 39 5.62 -9.73 -14.08
C GLY A 39 6.47 -10.31 -12.95
N SER A 40 7.80 -10.19 -13.05
CA SER A 40 8.69 -10.68 -11.99
C SER A 40 8.67 -9.77 -10.78
N ARG A 41 9.05 -10.30 -9.62
CA ARG A 41 9.19 -9.53 -8.39
C ARG A 41 10.55 -8.87 -8.33
N GLY A 42 10.56 -7.60 -7.95
CA GLY A 42 11.77 -6.87 -7.65
C GLY A 42 12.35 -7.22 -6.28
N GLU A 43 13.20 -6.35 -5.76
CA GLU A 43 13.87 -6.54 -4.48
C GLU A 43 12.85 -6.62 -3.33
N HIS A 44 13.07 -7.57 -2.42
CA HIS A 44 12.30 -7.66 -1.18
C HIS A 44 12.80 -6.60 -0.21
N ARG A 45 11.89 -5.72 0.20
CA ARG A 45 12.16 -4.69 1.20
C ARG A 45 11.35 -4.97 2.44
N VAL A 46 11.95 -4.75 3.62
CA VAL A 46 11.28 -4.90 4.90
C VAL A 46 11.46 -3.62 5.69
N ARG A 47 10.35 -3.07 6.16
CA ARG A 47 10.35 -1.96 7.10
C ARG A 47 9.81 -2.46 8.42
N ARG A 48 10.45 -2.03 9.51
CA ARG A 48 10.12 -2.43 10.88
C ARG A 48 9.59 -1.25 11.69
N ALA A 49 9.03 -1.52 12.85
CA ALA A 49 8.49 -0.48 13.74
C ALA A 49 9.50 0.66 13.92
N GLY A 50 9.06 1.89 13.69
CA GLY A 50 9.89 3.08 13.72
C GLY A 50 10.47 3.50 12.37
N ASP A 51 10.42 2.64 11.36
CA ASP A 51 10.92 2.99 10.03
C ASP A 51 9.95 3.93 9.32
N TYR A 52 10.53 4.92 8.64
CA TYR A 52 9.81 5.97 7.94
C TYR A 52 10.24 6.00 6.47
N ALA A 53 9.30 6.23 5.58
CA ALA A 53 9.57 6.42 4.16
C ALA A 53 8.68 7.51 3.58
N LEU A 54 9.19 8.18 2.55
CA LEU A 54 8.45 9.17 1.76
C LEU A 54 8.55 8.79 0.30
N SER A 55 7.40 8.73 -0.38
CA SER A 55 7.31 8.49 -1.82
C SER A 55 6.53 9.61 -2.48
N THR A 56 7.03 10.14 -3.59
CA THR A 56 6.33 11.14 -4.39
C THR A 56 5.43 10.49 -5.46
N GLY A 57 5.39 9.17 -5.49
CA GLY A 57 4.66 8.33 -6.41
C GLY A 57 5.52 7.13 -6.79
N ASP A 58 4.91 5.96 -6.90
CA ASP A 58 5.63 4.74 -7.24
C ASP A 58 5.85 4.64 -8.73
N ILE A 59 7.02 4.14 -9.14
CA ILE A 59 7.31 3.83 -10.54
C ILE A 59 6.58 2.55 -10.95
N TYR A 60 6.57 1.54 -10.07
CA TYR A 60 5.98 0.23 -10.31
C TYR A 60 4.88 -0.07 -9.30
N PRO A 61 3.87 -0.87 -9.67
CA PRO A 61 2.98 -1.48 -8.68
C PRO A 61 3.80 -2.35 -7.72
N HIS A 62 3.27 -2.59 -6.52
CA HIS A 62 3.94 -3.44 -5.55
C HIS A 62 2.98 -4.39 -4.85
N ILE A 63 3.56 -5.46 -4.32
CA ILE A 63 2.91 -6.39 -3.40
C ILE A 63 3.33 -5.97 -2.00
N GLU A 64 2.35 -5.92 -1.09
CA GLU A 64 2.58 -5.48 0.28
C GLU A 64 1.88 -6.41 1.24
N ARG A 65 2.57 -6.79 2.31
CA ARG A 65 1.99 -7.61 3.37
C ARG A 65 2.64 -7.31 4.73
N GLY A 66 1.96 -7.74 5.79
CA GLY A 66 2.54 -7.76 7.13
C GLY A 66 3.55 -8.89 7.30
N GLY A 67 4.29 -8.86 8.40
CA GLY A 67 5.15 -9.96 8.81
C GLY A 67 4.37 -11.12 9.41
N ASP A 68 5.09 -12.17 9.83
CA ASP A 68 4.47 -13.38 10.41
C ASP A 68 3.70 -13.07 11.71
N ASN A 69 4.08 -12.00 12.41
CA ASN A 69 3.38 -11.52 13.61
C ASN A 69 2.49 -10.32 13.31
N GLY A 70 2.17 -10.09 12.03
CA GLY A 70 1.36 -8.97 11.62
C GLY A 70 2.14 -7.68 11.49
N GLY A 71 1.42 -6.58 11.46
CA GLY A 71 2.00 -5.25 11.37
C GLY A 71 0.93 -4.18 11.37
N MET A 72 1.33 -2.97 11.71
CA MET A 72 0.48 -1.79 11.64
C MET A 72 1.27 -0.64 11.06
N VAL A 73 0.70 0.01 10.06
CA VAL A 73 1.37 1.07 9.30
C VAL A 73 0.45 2.29 9.20
N PHE A 74 1.03 3.47 9.44
CA PHE A 74 0.37 4.74 9.18
C PHE A 74 0.78 5.23 7.78
N PHE A 75 -0.22 5.63 6.98
CA PHE A 75 -0.03 6.27 5.68
C PHE A 75 -0.60 7.67 5.72
N GLY A 76 0.26 8.67 5.43
CA GLY A 76 -0.18 10.03 5.20
C GLY A 76 -0.14 10.31 3.70
N ASN A 77 -1.26 10.76 3.13
CA ASN A 77 -1.37 11.00 1.69
C ASN A 77 -1.59 12.48 1.40
N HIS A 78 -0.87 12.99 0.41
CA HIS A 78 -1.10 14.31 -0.14
C HIS A 78 -1.40 14.16 -1.63
N SER A 79 -2.61 14.56 -2.03
CA SER A 79 -3.06 14.43 -3.41
C SER A 79 -3.89 15.63 -3.82
N PRO A 80 -3.39 16.47 -4.74
CA PRO A 80 -4.13 17.64 -5.23
C PRO A 80 -5.42 17.28 -5.99
N ASN A 81 -5.50 16.07 -6.57
CA ASN A 81 -6.65 15.63 -7.37
C ASN A 81 -7.50 14.55 -6.68
N GLY A 82 -7.21 14.22 -5.43
CA GLY A 82 -7.94 13.20 -4.68
C GLY A 82 -7.60 11.76 -5.01
N LYS A 83 -6.78 11.49 -6.02
CA LYS A 83 -6.32 10.12 -6.34
C LYS A 83 -5.24 9.70 -5.36
N LEU A 84 -5.36 8.49 -4.81
CA LEU A 84 -4.41 7.96 -3.83
C LEU A 84 -3.56 6.84 -4.40
N TYR A 85 -4.18 5.83 -4.99
CA TYR A 85 -3.47 4.71 -5.60
C TYR A 85 -4.34 3.97 -6.62
N GLU A 86 -3.68 3.16 -7.44
CA GLU A 86 -4.28 2.33 -8.47
C GLU A 86 -4.23 0.88 -8.04
N ILE A 87 -5.31 0.12 -8.30
CA ILE A 87 -5.37 -1.32 -8.04
C ILE A 87 -5.12 -2.07 -9.36
N TYR A 88 -4.33 -3.14 -9.28
CA TYR A 88 -3.95 -3.98 -10.41
C TYR A 88 -4.42 -5.42 -10.22
N ASP A 89 -4.69 -6.12 -11.32
CA ASP A 89 -4.95 -7.55 -11.31
C ASP A 89 -3.62 -8.33 -11.35
N GLY A 90 -3.70 -9.68 -11.27
CA GLY A 90 -2.53 -10.54 -11.32
C GLY A 90 -1.81 -10.57 -12.68
N ALA A 91 -2.45 -10.07 -13.73
CA ALA A 91 -1.87 -9.98 -15.09
C ALA A 91 -1.20 -8.62 -15.36
N GLY A 92 -1.20 -7.71 -14.39
CA GLY A 92 -0.57 -6.40 -14.53
C GLY A 92 -1.45 -5.31 -15.12
N ASN A 93 -2.75 -5.56 -15.24
CA ASN A 93 -3.70 -4.58 -15.76
C ASN A 93 -4.28 -3.74 -14.62
N MET A 94 -4.35 -2.42 -14.81
CA MET A 94 -4.98 -1.53 -13.86
C MET A 94 -6.49 -1.73 -13.89
N ILE A 95 -7.09 -1.95 -12.70
CA ILE A 95 -8.52 -2.23 -12.55
C ILE A 95 -9.30 -0.96 -12.25
N PHE A 96 -8.87 -0.22 -11.22
CA PHE A 96 -9.54 1.03 -10.84
C PHE A 96 -8.64 1.90 -9.95
N ASP A 97 -9.00 3.20 -9.87
CA ASP A 97 -8.34 4.15 -8.98
C ASP A 97 -9.03 4.16 -7.61
N VAL A 98 -8.24 4.20 -6.54
CA VAL A 98 -8.76 4.48 -5.20
C VAL A 98 -8.56 5.97 -4.93
N THR A 99 -9.66 6.65 -4.60
CA THR A 99 -9.69 8.09 -4.35
C THR A 99 -10.12 8.38 -2.92
N MET A 100 -9.88 9.61 -2.48
CA MET A 100 -10.40 10.06 -1.18
C MET A 100 -11.91 9.93 -1.09
N GLU A 101 -12.61 10.25 -2.17
CA GLU A 101 -14.07 10.13 -2.24
C GLU A 101 -14.52 8.69 -2.02
N LEU A 102 -13.87 7.73 -2.68
CA LEU A 102 -14.19 6.30 -2.53
C LEU A 102 -13.97 5.83 -1.09
N LEU A 103 -12.87 6.23 -0.46
CA LEU A 103 -12.58 5.87 0.93
C LEU A 103 -13.61 6.46 1.91
N VAL A 104 -14.03 7.71 1.68
CA VAL A 104 -15.05 8.35 2.50
C VAL A 104 -16.39 7.63 2.37
N GLU A 105 -16.78 7.26 1.17
CA GLU A 105 -18.01 6.49 0.94
C GLU A 105 -17.95 5.13 1.62
N ASP A 106 -16.84 4.41 1.47
CA ASP A 106 -16.64 3.11 2.12
C ASP A 106 -16.76 3.23 3.65
N PHE A 107 -16.14 4.24 4.24
CA PHE A 107 -16.23 4.51 5.67
C PHE A 107 -17.68 4.76 6.10
N ARG A 108 -18.44 5.55 5.35
CA ARG A 108 -19.84 5.85 5.66
C ARG A 108 -20.74 4.62 5.59
N GLU A 109 -20.48 3.70 4.64
CA GLU A 109 -21.29 2.51 4.44
C GLU A 109 -20.95 1.39 5.41
N ASN A 110 -19.70 1.28 5.85
CA ASN A 110 -19.19 0.14 6.62
C ASN A 110 -18.83 0.47 8.07
N CYS A 111 -19.02 1.70 8.48
CA CYS A 111 -18.93 2.15 9.85
C CYS A 111 -20.24 2.82 10.27
#